data_5bfcdd2b95baf45985b884bd8e4971f3
#
_entry.id   5bfcdd2b95baf45985b884bd8e4971f3
#
_cell.length_a   1.000
_cell.length_b   1.000
_cell.length_c   1.000
_cell.angle_alpha   90.00
_cell.angle_beta   90.00
_cell.angle_gamma   90.00
#
_symmetry.space_group_name_H-M   'P 1'
#
loop_
_entity.id
_entity.type
_entity.pdbx_description
1 polymer ?
#
loop_
_entity_poly.entity_id
_entity_poly.type
_entity_poly.pdbx_seq_one_letter_code
_entity_poly.pdbx_strand_id
1 'polypeptide(L)' 'MADLEKARAAKARLRTDLAGRAGVCGVGLSHGEDGYQVRVNLQRETDRAGVPGQVDGVPVDVRVSGSIQAGG' A
#
# COMPACT_ATOMS: atom_id res chain seq x y z
N MET A 1 -2.29 -15.71 7.59
CA MET A 1 -0.90 -15.47 7.17
C MET A 1 -0.79 -15.44 5.66
N ALA A 2 -0.16 -14.43 5.10
CA ALA A 2 -0.03 -14.31 3.67
C ALA A 2 1.36 -14.73 3.23
N ASP A 3 1.43 -15.58 2.21
CA ASP A 3 2.72 -15.95 1.64
C ASP A 3 3.09 -14.98 0.53
N LEU A 4 4.26 -15.15 -0.04
CA LEU A 4 4.77 -14.20 -1.01
C LEU A 4 3.93 -14.18 -2.27
N GLU A 5 3.44 -15.31 -2.71
CA GLU A 5 2.63 -15.35 -3.91
C GLU A 5 1.32 -14.61 -3.74
N LYS A 6 0.67 -14.83 -2.61
CA LYS A 6 -0.56 -14.12 -2.32
C LYS A 6 -0.32 -12.62 -2.21
N ALA A 7 0.77 -12.26 -1.57
CA ALA A 7 1.09 -10.85 -1.40
C ALA A 7 1.38 -10.19 -2.75
N ARG A 8 2.05 -10.91 -3.64
CA ARG A 8 2.31 -10.37 -4.98
C ARG A 8 1.03 -10.18 -5.76
N ALA A 9 0.11 -11.12 -5.66
CA ALA A 9 -1.17 -11.01 -6.35
C ALA A 9 -1.97 -9.83 -5.79
N ALA A 10 -1.98 -9.69 -4.47
CA ALA A 10 -2.68 -8.58 -3.84
C ALA A 10 -2.05 -7.24 -4.25
N LYS A 11 -0.73 -7.19 -4.31
CA LYS A 11 -0.04 -5.99 -4.74
C LYS A 11 -0.42 -5.60 -6.16
N ALA A 12 -0.43 -6.57 -7.07
CA ALA A 12 -0.77 -6.30 -8.45
C ALA A 12 -2.20 -5.79 -8.58
N ARG A 13 -3.10 -6.39 -7.84
CA ARG A 13 -4.49 -5.96 -7.85
C ARG A 13 -4.64 -4.56 -7.30
N LEU A 14 -3.96 -4.29 -6.19
CA LEU A 14 -4.06 -2.98 -5.56
C LEU A 14 -3.45 -1.90 -6.45
N ARG A 15 -2.36 -2.21 -7.12
CA ARG A 15 -1.76 -1.27 -8.05
C ARG A 15 -2.74 -0.89 -9.16
N THR A 16 -3.47 -1.88 -9.66
CA THR A 16 -4.48 -1.62 -10.68
C THR A 16 -5.60 -0.74 -10.12
N ASP A 17 -6.06 -1.07 -8.92
CA ASP A 17 -7.15 -0.33 -8.31
C ASP A 17 -6.77 1.10 -7.99
N LEU A 18 -5.52 1.34 -7.66
CA LEU A 18 -5.06 2.66 -7.30
C LEU A 18 -4.40 3.42 -8.45
N ALA A 19 -4.36 2.80 -9.61
CA ALA A 19 -3.77 3.45 -10.77
C ALA A 19 -4.53 4.73 -11.09
N GLY A 20 -3.80 5.78 -11.36
CA GLY A 20 -4.42 7.05 -11.66
C GLY A 20 -4.77 7.91 -10.45
N ARG A 21 -4.58 7.38 -9.26
CA ARG A 21 -4.83 8.17 -8.07
C ARG A 21 -3.62 9.03 -7.78
N ALA A 22 -3.81 10.33 -7.79
CA ALA A 22 -2.69 11.25 -7.67
C ALA A 22 -1.96 11.18 -6.35
N GLY A 23 -2.65 10.77 -5.30
CA GLY A 23 -2.04 10.73 -3.98
C GLY A 23 -1.21 9.50 -3.69
N VAL A 24 -1.21 8.51 -4.59
CA VAL A 24 -0.48 7.28 -4.36
C VAL A 24 0.92 7.41 -4.90
N CYS A 25 1.91 7.35 -4.02
CA CYS A 25 3.31 7.48 -4.43
C CYS A 25 3.92 6.15 -4.84
N GLY A 26 3.46 5.06 -4.25
CA GLY A 26 3.99 3.76 -4.62
C GLY A 26 3.27 2.64 -3.90
N VAL A 27 3.38 1.44 -4.46
CA VAL A 27 2.83 0.23 -3.88
C VAL A 27 3.93 -0.82 -3.89
N GLY A 28 4.19 -1.41 -2.74
CA GLY A 28 5.25 -2.39 -2.62
C GLY A 28 4.86 -3.52 -1.68
N LEU A 29 5.81 -4.36 -1.37
CA LEU A 29 5.62 -5.43 -0.41
C LEU A 29 6.42 -5.14 0.83
N SER A 30 5.92 -5.57 1.97
CA SER A 30 6.67 -5.52 3.21
C SER A 30 6.43 -6.80 3.98
N HIS A 31 7.27 -7.04 4.95
CA HIS A 31 7.18 -8.26 5.76
C HIS A 31 6.77 -7.88 7.17
N GLY A 32 5.62 -8.38 7.60
CA GLY A 32 5.12 -8.12 8.93
C GLY A 32 5.26 -9.36 9.80
N GLU A 33 4.70 -9.29 11.01
CA GLU A 33 4.81 -10.38 11.95
C GLU A 33 4.10 -11.63 11.47
N ASP A 34 3.01 -11.46 10.75
CA ASP A 34 2.21 -12.59 10.30
C ASP A 34 2.48 -12.97 8.85
N GLY A 35 3.54 -12.49 8.28
CA GLY A 35 3.87 -12.79 6.89
C GLY A 35 3.95 -11.53 6.06
N TYR A 36 3.78 -11.70 4.75
CA TYR A 36 3.89 -10.57 3.84
C TYR A 36 2.65 -9.71 3.84
N GLN A 37 2.83 -8.45 3.56
CA GLN A 37 1.72 -7.52 3.41
C GLN A 37 2.05 -6.53 2.30
N VAL A 38 1.03 -5.84 1.82
CA VAL A 38 1.21 -4.83 0.78
C VAL A 38 1.40 -3.49 1.46
N ARG A 39 2.40 -2.75 1.03
CA ARG A 39 2.65 -1.41 1.57
C ARG A 39 2.27 -0.37 0.54
N VAL A 40 1.45 0.58 0.93
CA VAL A 40 1.04 1.68 0.07
C VAL A 40 1.58 2.97 0.64
N ASN A 41 2.32 3.71 -0.18
CA ASN A 41 2.83 5.01 0.21
C ASN A 41 1.95 6.09 -0.39
N LEU A 42 1.48 6.97 0.47
CA LEU A 42 0.58 8.05 0.07
C LEU A 42 1.26 9.40 0.26
N GLN A 43 0.80 10.36 -0.51
CA GLN A 43 1.31 11.71 -0.40
C GLN A 43 0.66 12.46 0.75
N ARG A 44 -0.59 12.19 1.03
CA ARG A 44 -1.33 12.88 2.09
C ARG A 44 -2.13 11.91 2.91
N GLU A 45 -2.34 12.27 4.16
CA GLU A 45 -3.17 11.46 5.05
C GLU A 45 -4.60 11.32 4.53
N THR A 46 -5.11 12.36 3.87
CA THR A 46 -6.48 12.31 3.36
C THR A 46 -6.66 11.28 2.26
N ASP A 47 -5.58 10.84 1.62
CA ASP A 47 -5.69 9.83 0.58
C ASP A 47 -5.94 8.44 1.13
N ARG A 48 -5.76 8.27 2.43
CA ARG A 48 -5.93 6.97 3.08
C ARG A 48 -7.35 6.44 2.95
N ALA A 49 -8.33 7.32 2.88
CA ALA A 49 -9.72 6.90 2.85
C ALA A 49 -10.04 6.02 1.64
N GLY A 50 -9.28 6.17 0.56
CA GLY A 50 -9.52 5.36 -0.63
C GLY A 50 -8.75 4.07 -0.68
N VAL A 51 -8.01 3.73 0.37
CA VAL A 51 -7.16 2.54 0.38
C VAL A 51 -7.79 1.49 1.28
N PRO A 52 -8.03 0.27 0.77
CA PRO A 52 -8.63 -0.77 1.59
C PRO A 52 -7.64 -1.26 2.64
N GLY A 53 -8.15 -1.78 3.74
CA GLY A 53 -7.32 -2.32 4.81
C GLY A 53 -6.73 -3.68 4.50
N GLN A 54 -7.31 -4.38 3.52
CA GLN A 54 -6.77 -5.66 3.09
C GLN A 54 -7.24 -5.95 1.67
N VAL A 55 -6.51 -6.77 0.97
CA VAL A 55 -6.84 -7.20 -0.38
C VAL A 55 -6.67 -8.70 -0.45
N ASP A 56 -7.74 -9.42 -0.76
CA ASP A 56 -7.71 -10.89 -0.87
C ASP A 56 -7.12 -11.54 0.38
N GLY A 57 -7.41 -10.98 1.54
CA GLY A 57 -6.91 -11.53 2.79
C GLY A 57 -5.51 -11.07 3.17
N VAL A 58 -4.86 -10.28 2.33
CA VAL A 58 -3.52 -9.78 2.60
C VAL A 58 -3.63 -8.39 3.22
N PRO A 59 -3.04 -8.15 4.39
CA PRO A 59 -3.11 -6.84 5.02
C PRO A 59 -2.45 -5.76 4.18
N VAL A 60 -2.97 -4.55 4.28
CA VAL A 60 -2.41 -3.40 3.60
C VAL A 60 -1.89 -2.42 4.65
N ASP A 61 -0.60 -2.13 4.57
CA ASP A 61 0.05 -1.18 5.47
C ASP A 61 0.17 0.15 4.75
N VAL A 62 -0.44 1.17 5.29
CA VAL A 62 -0.46 2.49 4.66
C VAL A 62 0.55 3.39 5.33
N ARG A 63 1.37 4.04 4.53
CA ARG A 63 2.35 5.01 5.02
C ARG A 63 2.16 6.33 4.29
N VAL A 64 2.24 7.40 5.03
CA VAL A 64 2.13 8.73 4.45
C VAL A 64 3.50 9.37 4.51
N SER A 65 4.06 9.66 3.35
CA SER A 65 5.42 10.14 3.32
C SER A 65 5.63 11.35 2.44
N GLY A 66 4.60 11.81 1.82
CA GLY A 66 4.80 12.82 0.80
C GLY A 66 5.20 14.17 1.29
N SER A 67 4.95 14.46 2.52
CA SER A 67 5.20 15.80 2.97
C SER A 67 6.63 16.12 3.17
N ILE A 68 7.45 15.18 2.98
CA ILE A 68 8.75 15.34 3.32
C ILE A 68 9.48 16.28 2.59
N GLN A 69 9.16 16.56 1.79
CA GLN A 69 10.01 17.25 1.28
C GLN A 69 10.38 18.34 1.68
N ALA A 70 10.37 18.31 1.75
CA ALA A 70 10.72 19.09 2.03
C ALA A 70 11.53 19.61 2.25
N GLY A 71 11.68 19.49 2.08
CA GLY A 71 12.31 19.95 2.28
C GLY A 71 12.69 20.45 2.83
N GLY A 72 12.46 20.18 2.79
CA GLY A 72 12.73 20.66 3.53
C GLY A 72 12.81 21.01 3.76
#